data_c4f352349dc79505a50134e649f56544
#
_entry.id   c4f352349dc79505a50134e649f56544
#
_cell.length_a   1.000
_cell.length_b   1.000
_cell.length_c   1.000
_cell.angle_alpha   90.00
_cell.angle_beta   90.00
_cell.angle_gamma   90.00
#
_symmetry.space_group_name_H-M   'P 1'
#
loop_
_entity.id
_entity.type
_entity.pdbx_description
1 polymer ?
#
loop_
_entity_poly.entity_id
_entity_poly.type
_entity_poly.pdbx_seq_one_letter_code
_entity_poly.pdbx_strand_id
1 'polypeptide(L)'
;MKKYVLSAMIVAASLFAACNSGSSKSGAATTGTAQTETEVSAGTENQDEHAVLGVQGLCEMCKENIETAAKSVDGVSTAEWDVEKKELHLHFNPQQTTLDAVSKAIAEVGYDTDRDKADQATYDALPACCKYRG
;
A
#
# COMPACT_ATOMS: atom_id res chain seq x y z
N MET A 1 -29.61 25.25 4.14
CA MET A 1 -30.84 24.60 4.69
C MET A 1 -30.54 23.12 4.88
N LYS A 2 -30.58 22.76 6.11
CA LYS A 2 -30.37 21.45 6.70
C LYS A 2 -31.33 20.40 6.13
N LYS A 3 -30.87 19.17 5.88
CA LYS A 3 -31.70 17.98 6.04
C LYS A 3 -30.82 16.81 6.49
N TYR A 4 -30.83 16.62 7.80
CA TYR A 4 -30.46 15.39 8.48
C TYR A 4 -31.55 14.34 8.20
N VAL A 5 -31.14 13.14 7.80
CA VAL A 5 -32.02 11.97 7.93
C VAL A 5 -31.26 10.93 8.77
N LEU A 6 -31.66 10.89 10.02
CA LEU A 6 -31.41 9.76 10.91
C LEU A 6 -32.21 8.55 10.42
N SER A 7 -31.60 7.40 10.34
CA SER A 7 -32.31 6.14 10.40
C SER A 7 -31.52 5.16 11.26
N ALA A 8 -32.22 4.75 12.30
CA ALA A 8 -31.79 3.93 13.40
C ALA A 8 -31.89 2.43 13.11
N MET A 9 -31.03 1.67 13.80
CA MET A 9 -31.21 0.33 14.37
C MET A 9 -31.67 -0.83 13.47
N ILE A 10 -30.85 -1.87 13.45
CA ILE A 10 -31.34 -3.22 13.87
C ILE A 10 -30.14 -4.02 14.40
N VAL A 11 -30.25 -4.43 15.65
CA VAL A 11 -29.44 -5.41 16.38
C VAL A 11 -29.93 -6.80 15.99
N ALA A 12 -29.05 -7.69 15.61
CA ALA A 12 -29.33 -9.12 15.65
C ALA A 12 -28.07 -9.88 16.11
N ALA A 13 -28.17 -10.31 17.36
CA ALA A 13 -27.26 -11.27 17.98
C ALA A 13 -27.59 -12.68 17.46
N SER A 14 -26.57 -13.45 17.10
CA SER A 14 -26.68 -14.90 16.97
C SER A 14 -25.39 -15.55 17.46
N LEU A 15 -25.48 -16.13 18.62
CA LEU A 15 -24.54 -17.07 19.23
C LEU A 15 -24.64 -18.42 18.51
N PHE A 16 -23.51 -18.95 18.03
CA PHE A 16 -23.34 -20.39 17.87
C PHE A 16 -21.96 -20.82 18.37
N ALA A 17 -22.02 -21.49 19.52
CA ALA A 17 -20.94 -22.32 20.04
C ALA A 17 -21.08 -23.73 19.45
N ALA A 18 -19.99 -24.30 18.94
CA ALA A 18 -19.85 -25.75 18.86
C ALA A 18 -18.37 -26.12 18.90
N CYS A 19 -17.98 -26.69 20.02
CA CYS A 19 -16.75 -27.47 20.18
C CYS A 19 -16.82 -28.73 19.34
N ASN A 20 -15.75 -29.14 18.73
CA ASN A 20 -15.45 -30.57 18.59
C ASN A 20 -13.97 -30.87 18.71
N SER A 21 -13.68 -31.62 19.74
CA SER A 21 -12.42 -32.24 20.14
C SER A 21 -12.27 -33.57 19.39
N GLY A 22 -11.09 -33.83 18.83
CA GLY A 22 -10.78 -35.11 18.22
C GLY A 22 -9.28 -35.37 18.20
N SER A 23 -8.80 -36.03 19.23
CA SER A 23 -7.43 -36.54 19.43
C SER A 23 -7.27 -37.92 18.77
N SER A 24 -6.12 -38.18 18.12
CA SER A 24 -5.41 -39.50 18.07
C SER A 24 -4.19 -39.38 17.15
N LYS A 25 -3.03 -39.36 17.63
CA LYS A 25 -2.00 -40.31 18.04
C LYS A 25 -1.41 -41.23 16.94
N SER A 26 -0.11 -40.96 16.69
CA SER A 26 1.00 -41.95 16.55
C SER A 26 1.35 -42.52 15.18
N GLY A 27 2.64 -42.39 14.85
CA GLY A 27 3.33 -43.28 13.91
C GLY A 27 4.62 -42.70 13.33
N ALA A 28 5.73 -43.21 13.75
CA ALA A 28 7.13 -42.82 13.64
C ALA A 28 7.76 -42.90 12.24
N ALA A 29 8.82 -42.03 12.07
CA ALA A 29 10.15 -42.21 11.45
C ALA A 29 10.27 -42.45 9.93
N THR A 30 11.01 -41.62 9.20
CA THR A 30 12.43 -41.72 8.86
C THR A 30 12.80 -40.82 7.67
N THR A 31 13.81 -39.96 7.87
CA THR A 31 14.91 -39.54 7.00
C THR A 31 14.60 -38.99 5.58
N GLY A 32 15.00 -37.73 5.37
CA GLY A 32 15.65 -37.40 4.14
C GLY A 32 15.30 -36.02 3.54
N THR A 33 16.27 -35.11 3.63
CA THR A 33 16.61 -34.12 2.63
C THR A 33 15.80 -32.81 2.56
N ALA A 34 16.53 -31.76 2.92
CA ALA A 34 16.33 -30.33 2.59
C ALA A 34 15.19 -30.01 1.66
N GLN A 35 14.22 -29.32 2.21
CA GLN A 35 13.31 -28.50 1.42
C GLN A 35 13.09 -27.19 2.16
N THR A 36 13.43 -26.14 1.46
CA THR A 36 13.02 -24.76 1.64
C THR A 36 11.62 -24.70 2.23
N GLU A 37 11.52 -24.38 3.50
CA GLU A 37 10.24 -24.11 4.14
C GLU A 37 9.76 -22.73 3.68
N THR A 38 8.89 -22.77 2.70
CA THR A 38 7.96 -21.65 2.48
C THR A 38 6.94 -21.75 3.60
N GLU A 39 7.12 -20.99 4.65
CA GLU A 39 6.07 -20.80 5.64
C GLU A 39 4.89 -20.08 4.99
N VAL A 40 3.91 -20.86 4.60
CA VAL A 40 2.56 -20.37 4.31
C VAL A 40 1.92 -20.06 5.65
N SER A 41 2.13 -18.84 6.15
CA SER A 41 1.32 -18.30 7.23
C SER A 41 -0.08 -18.05 6.70
N ALA A 42 -1.01 -18.93 7.01
CA ALA A 42 -2.43 -18.74 6.79
C ALA A 42 -2.92 -17.64 7.74
N GLY A 43 -3.07 -16.44 7.23
CA GLY A 43 -3.67 -15.30 7.92
C GLY A 43 -4.08 -14.27 6.90
N THR A 44 -5.38 -14.15 6.67
CA THR A 44 -6.09 -13.08 5.95
C THR A 44 -5.33 -12.59 4.72
N GLU A 45 -5.74 -13.02 3.56
CA GLU A 45 -5.19 -12.60 2.26
C GLU A 45 -5.32 -11.09 2.09
N ASN A 46 -4.35 -10.35 2.62
CA ASN A 46 -4.00 -9.07 2.08
C ASN A 46 -3.30 -9.40 0.76
N GLN A 47 -4.03 -9.32 -0.31
CA GLN A 47 -3.49 -9.46 -1.67
C GLN A 47 -2.80 -8.15 -2.04
N ASP A 48 -1.83 -7.74 -1.25
CA ASP A 48 -1.03 -6.56 -1.56
C ASP A 48 -0.08 -6.91 -2.71
N GLU A 49 -0.21 -6.17 -3.79
CA GLU A 49 0.69 -6.22 -4.92
C GLU A 49 1.88 -5.30 -4.68
N HIS A 50 3.09 -5.79 -4.96
CA HIS A 50 4.30 -4.97 -4.97
C HIS A 50 4.49 -4.35 -6.34
N ALA A 51 4.72 -3.04 -6.39
CA ALA A 51 5.08 -2.33 -7.60
C ALA A 51 6.24 -1.36 -7.37
N VAL A 52 6.90 -1.02 -8.46
CA VAL A 52 7.94 0.02 -8.51
C VAL A 52 7.51 1.10 -9.49
N LEU A 53 7.58 2.35 -9.06
CA LEU A 53 7.23 3.52 -9.84
C LEU A 53 8.42 4.49 -9.88
N GLY A 54 8.87 4.89 -11.06
CA GLY A 54 9.87 5.93 -11.21
C GLY A 54 9.29 7.28 -10.81
N VAL A 55 9.96 8.00 -9.90
CA VAL A 55 9.51 9.31 -9.40
C VAL A 55 10.68 10.27 -9.30
N GLN A 56 10.55 11.46 -9.88
CA GLN A 56 11.58 12.49 -9.84
C GLN A 56 11.61 13.22 -8.50
N GLY A 57 12.80 13.42 -7.97
CA GLY A 57 13.04 14.13 -6.71
C GLY A 57 14.54 14.23 -6.46
N LEU A 58 14.99 15.03 -5.47
CA LEU A 58 16.40 15.32 -5.25
C LEU A 58 16.89 15.06 -3.82
N CYS A 59 16.01 15.04 -2.82
CA CYS A 59 16.42 15.10 -1.42
C CYS A 59 15.42 14.39 -0.50
N GLU A 60 15.77 14.26 0.77
CA GLU A 60 14.93 13.63 1.81
C GLU A 60 13.56 14.33 1.98
N MET A 61 13.47 15.64 1.80
CA MET A 61 12.19 16.35 1.82
C MET A 61 11.28 15.90 0.66
N CYS A 62 11.88 15.64 -0.51
CA CYS A 62 11.13 15.05 -1.63
C CYS A 62 10.63 13.65 -1.26
N LYS A 63 11.46 12.85 -0.58
CA LYS A 63 11.12 11.51 -0.11
C LYS A 63 9.87 11.55 0.78
N GLU A 64 9.88 12.39 1.82
CA GLU A 64 8.75 12.53 2.73
C GLU A 64 7.46 12.92 2.01
N ASN A 65 7.53 13.85 1.07
CA ASN A 65 6.37 14.30 0.31
C ASN A 65 5.84 13.22 -0.65
N ILE A 66 6.72 12.54 -1.37
CA ILE A 66 6.37 11.46 -2.31
C ILE A 66 5.72 10.29 -1.55
N GLU A 67 6.34 9.84 -0.46
CA GLU A 67 5.81 8.75 0.36
C GLU A 67 4.48 9.11 1.02
N THR A 68 4.35 10.35 1.50
CA THR A 68 3.09 10.83 2.09
C THR A 68 1.98 10.87 1.04
N ALA A 69 2.26 11.38 -0.16
CA ALA A 69 1.28 11.38 -1.24
C ALA A 69 0.86 9.97 -1.64
N ALA A 70 1.81 9.05 -1.79
CA ALA A 70 1.51 7.65 -2.09
C ALA A 70 0.66 6.99 -1.00
N LYS A 71 1.03 7.17 0.27
CA LYS A 71 0.31 6.61 1.43
C LYS A 71 -1.06 7.24 1.68
N SER A 72 -1.35 8.40 1.10
CA SER A 72 -2.67 9.04 1.19
C SER A 72 -3.72 8.37 0.29
N VAL A 73 -3.29 7.53 -0.63
CA VAL A 73 -4.19 6.78 -1.52
C VAL A 73 -4.71 5.56 -0.79
N ASP A 74 -6.03 5.45 -0.68
CA ASP A 74 -6.68 4.30 -0.05
C ASP A 74 -6.25 3.00 -0.74
N GLY A 75 -5.88 2.02 0.05
CA GLY A 75 -5.38 0.73 -0.45
C GLY A 75 -3.86 0.63 -0.57
N VAL A 76 -3.10 1.70 -0.35
CA VAL A 76 -1.64 1.63 -0.23
C VAL A 76 -1.26 1.30 1.21
N SER A 77 -0.58 0.18 1.40
CA SER A 77 -0.13 -0.28 2.72
C SER A 77 1.26 0.23 3.07
N THR A 78 2.17 0.26 2.11
CA THR A 78 3.54 0.80 2.28
C THR A 78 3.99 1.55 1.03
N ALA A 79 4.81 2.56 1.23
CA ALA A 79 5.48 3.29 0.16
C ALA A 79 6.85 3.77 0.67
N GLU A 80 7.90 3.48 -0.06
CA GLU A 80 9.28 3.82 0.27
C GLU A 80 10.03 4.26 -0.98
N TRP A 81 10.50 5.51 -0.99
CA TRP A 81 11.18 6.09 -2.14
C TRP A 81 12.70 6.11 -1.96
N ASP A 82 13.39 5.56 -2.94
CA ASP A 82 14.85 5.56 -3.00
C ASP A 82 15.36 6.82 -3.71
N VAL A 83 16.09 7.67 -2.97
CA VAL A 83 16.63 8.95 -3.45
C VAL A 83 17.65 8.76 -4.58
N GLU A 84 18.44 7.70 -4.53
CA GLU A 84 19.52 7.47 -5.51
C GLU A 84 18.99 6.87 -6.81
N LYS A 85 18.08 5.90 -6.69
CA LYS A 85 17.49 5.21 -7.83
C LYS A 85 16.34 5.96 -8.47
N LYS A 86 15.72 6.92 -7.73
CA LYS A 86 14.48 7.60 -8.14
C LYS A 86 13.31 6.65 -8.32
N GLU A 87 13.25 5.62 -7.48
CA GLU A 87 12.25 4.57 -7.52
C GLU A 87 11.44 4.56 -6.23
N LEU A 88 10.13 4.51 -6.36
CA LEU A 88 9.18 4.30 -5.29
C LEU A 88 8.77 2.83 -5.27
N HIS A 89 9.15 2.13 -4.22
CA HIS A 89 8.68 0.78 -3.93
C HIS A 89 7.41 0.87 -3.10
N LEU A 90 6.34 0.23 -3.54
CA LEU A 90 5.07 0.28 -2.82
C LEU A 90 4.34 -1.05 -2.83
N HIS A 91 3.56 -1.27 -1.78
CA HIS A 91 2.59 -2.34 -1.70
C HIS A 91 1.19 -1.74 -1.64
N PHE A 92 0.28 -2.27 -2.43
CA PHE A 92 -1.10 -1.78 -2.48
C PHE A 92 -2.07 -2.92 -2.78
N ASN A 93 -3.30 -2.76 -2.33
CA ASN A 93 -4.38 -3.70 -2.62
C ASN A 93 -4.99 -3.40 -4.00
N PRO A 94 -4.84 -4.27 -5.02
CA PRO A 94 -5.34 -4.04 -6.37
C PRO A 94 -6.87 -4.03 -6.46
N GLN A 95 -7.57 -4.47 -5.41
CA GLN A 95 -9.03 -4.38 -5.32
C GLN A 95 -9.50 -2.98 -4.88
N GLN A 96 -8.61 -2.16 -4.31
CA GLN A 96 -8.94 -0.85 -3.76
C GLN A 96 -8.35 0.29 -4.60
N THR A 97 -7.15 0.10 -5.15
CA THR A 97 -6.47 1.12 -5.92
C THR A 97 -5.64 0.55 -7.06
N THR A 98 -5.01 1.42 -7.82
CA THR A 98 -4.13 1.06 -8.94
C THR A 98 -2.85 1.87 -8.89
N LEU A 99 -1.79 1.38 -9.52
CA LEU A 99 -0.53 2.12 -9.63
C LEU A 99 -0.71 3.48 -10.33
N ASP A 100 -1.66 3.59 -11.26
CA ASP A 100 -1.98 4.86 -11.94
C ASP A 100 -2.61 5.87 -10.98
N ALA A 101 -3.45 5.43 -10.05
CA ALA A 101 -4.03 6.31 -9.03
C ALA A 101 -2.95 6.87 -8.08
N VAL A 102 -1.98 6.02 -7.70
CA VAL A 102 -0.83 6.44 -6.89
C VAL A 102 0.06 7.41 -7.65
N SER A 103 0.38 7.11 -8.91
CA SER A 103 1.16 7.98 -9.79
C SER A 103 0.53 9.38 -9.91
N LYS A 104 -0.78 9.43 -10.13
CA LYS A 104 -1.53 10.69 -10.21
C LYS A 104 -1.49 11.48 -8.91
N ALA A 105 -1.68 10.83 -7.76
CA ALA A 105 -1.60 11.49 -6.45
C ALA A 105 -0.22 12.12 -6.20
N ILE A 106 0.85 11.47 -6.64
CA ILE A 106 2.22 11.98 -6.57
C ILE A 106 2.40 13.18 -7.52
N ALA A 107 1.86 13.12 -8.73
CA ALA A 107 1.91 14.23 -9.68
C ALA A 107 1.12 15.45 -9.16
N GLU A 108 0.02 15.25 -8.47
CA GLU A 108 -0.80 16.31 -7.86
C GLU A 108 -0.06 17.10 -6.76
N VAL A 109 0.98 16.52 -6.14
CA VAL A 109 1.83 17.22 -5.17
C VAL A 109 3.14 17.76 -5.77
N GLY A 110 3.29 17.71 -7.09
CA GLY A 110 4.36 18.39 -7.82
C GLY A 110 5.52 17.51 -8.30
N TYR A 111 5.43 16.18 -8.18
CA TYR A 111 6.48 15.27 -8.60
C TYR A 111 6.11 14.49 -9.86
N ASP A 112 6.99 14.56 -10.87
CA ASP A 112 6.85 13.74 -12.08
C ASP A 112 7.10 12.27 -11.77
N THR A 113 6.27 11.44 -12.34
CA THR A 113 6.47 10.00 -12.37
C THR A 113 6.78 9.53 -13.81
N ASP A 114 7.08 8.27 -13.99
CA ASP A 114 7.21 7.66 -15.32
C ASP A 114 5.86 7.51 -16.05
N ARG A 115 4.72 7.73 -15.36
CA ARG A 115 3.37 7.64 -15.89
C ARG A 115 2.67 8.99 -16.03
N ASP A 116 2.85 9.88 -15.04
CA ASP A 116 2.18 11.17 -14.96
C ASP A 116 3.19 12.31 -14.75
N LYS A 117 2.86 13.47 -15.29
CA LYS A 117 3.62 14.69 -15.06
C LYS A 117 2.85 15.63 -14.13
N ALA A 118 3.56 16.18 -13.18
CA ALA A 118 3.03 17.23 -12.33
C ALA A 118 2.70 18.49 -13.15
N ASP A 119 1.59 19.13 -12.79
CA ASP A 119 1.25 20.43 -13.33
C ASP A 119 2.34 21.46 -13.02
N GLN A 120 2.57 22.40 -13.95
CA GLN A 120 3.64 23.38 -13.81
C GLN A 120 3.45 24.28 -12.58
N ALA A 121 2.23 24.67 -12.28
CA ALA A 121 1.94 25.52 -11.13
C ALA A 121 2.21 24.79 -9.81
N THR A 122 1.86 23.51 -9.72
CA THR A 122 2.14 22.66 -8.56
C THR A 122 3.64 22.43 -8.40
N TYR A 123 4.34 22.13 -9.50
CA TYR A 123 5.80 22.03 -9.48
C TYR A 123 6.46 23.34 -9.02
N ASP A 124 5.99 24.51 -9.49
CA ASP A 124 6.54 25.81 -9.12
C ASP A 124 6.32 26.15 -7.64
N ALA A 125 5.33 25.54 -7.01
CA ALA A 125 5.07 25.68 -5.58
C ALA A 125 6.02 24.84 -4.69
N LEU A 126 6.75 23.88 -5.26
CA LEU A 126 7.72 23.09 -4.50
C LEU A 126 8.85 23.96 -3.91
N PRO A 127 9.40 23.60 -2.74
CA PRO A 127 10.60 24.21 -2.20
C PRO A 127 11.77 24.18 -3.19
N ALA A 128 12.68 25.13 -3.09
CA ALA A 128 13.83 25.25 -3.99
C ALA A 128 14.68 23.96 -4.05
N CYS A 129 14.83 23.26 -2.91
CA CYS A 129 15.58 21.99 -2.83
C CYS A 129 14.88 20.81 -3.55
N CYS A 130 13.58 20.96 -3.88
CA CYS A 130 12.78 19.95 -4.57
C CYS A 130 12.62 20.24 -6.09
N LYS A 131 13.22 21.31 -6.61
CA LYS A 131 13.15 21.68 -8.02
C LYS A 131 14.09 20.78 -8.84
N TYR A 132 13.56 19.69 -9.38
CA TYR A 132 14.31 18.69 -10.15
C TYR A 132 14.31 18.92 -11.67
N ARG A 133 13.42 19.78 -12.18
CA ARG A 133 13.42 20.22 -13.58
C ARG A 133 14.44 21.33 -13.72
N GLY A 134 15.65 21.01 -14.20
CA GLY A 134 16.72 21.97 -14.46
C GLY A 134 16.56 22.66 -15.81
#